data_2e15f1d5efe8e3600e0e998ffe447e45
#
_entry.id   2e15f1d5efe8e3600e0e998ffe447e45
#
_cell.length_a   1.000
_cell.length_b   1.000
_cell.length_c   1.000
_cell.angle_alpha   90.00
_cell.angle_beta   90.00
_cell.angle_gamma   90.00
#
_symmetry.space_group_name_H-M   'P 1'
#
loop_
_entity.id
_entity.type
_entity.pdbx_description
1 polymer ?
#
loop_
_entity_poly.entity_id
_entity_poly.type
_entity_poly.pdbx_seq_one_letter_code
_entity_poly.pdbx_strand_id
1 'polypeptide(L)'
;MQFDTIELAIEALRNGDSIIVVDDEDRENEGDLVAVTEWMDDNTINFMAKEGRGLICAPIDKSIAERLKLQSMEQNNTDIYGTHFTVSIDHYKTCLLYTSDAADE
;
A
#
# COMPACT_ATOMS: atom_id res chain seq x y z
N MET A 1 -17.88 7.16 17.15
CA MET A 1 -16.73 6.26 17.23
C MET A 1 -15.58 6.98 17.92
N GLN A 2 -14.91 6.31 18.81
CA GLN A 2 -13.79 6.89 19.54
C GLN A 2 -12.48 6.43 18.89
N PHE A 3 -11.64 7.37 18.55
CA PHE A 3 -10.34 7.07 17.95
C PHE A 3 -9.23 7.09 19.00
N ASP A 4 -8.20 6.32 18.76
CA ASP A 4 -6.97 6.39 19.55
C ASP A 4 -6.24 7.70 19.31
N THR A 5 -5.34 8.06 20.21
CA THR A 5 -4.54 9.28 20.05
C THR A 5 -3.50 9.09 18.95
N ILE A 6 -3.05 10.21 18.38
CA ILE A 6 -1.98 10.18 17.37
C ILE A 6 -0.69 9.61 17.97
N GLU A 7 -0.42 9.90 19.23
CA GLU A 7 0.77 9.40 19.94
C GLU A 7 0.78 7.87 20.02
N LEU A 8 -0.37 7.26 20.34
CA LEU A 8 -0.50 5.80 20.35
C LEU A 8 -0.34 5.20 18.96
N ALA A 9 -0.88 5.86 17.94
CA ALA A 9 -0.74 5.42 16.55
C ALA A 9 0.72 5.43 16.12
N ILE A 10 1.46 6.49 16.44
CA ILE A 10 2.88 6.59 16.12
C ILE A 10 3.68 5.50 16.83
N GLU A 11 3.37 5.24 18.10
CA GLU A 11 4.03 4.18 18.85
C GLU A 11 3.81 2.80 18.21
N ALA A 12 2.58 2.51 17.81
CA ALA A 12 2.26 1.26 17.13
C ALA A 12 3.04 1.12 15.82
N LEU A 13 3.09 2.17 15.01
CA LEU A 13 3.86 2.17 13.76
C LEU A 13 5.36 1.92 14.00
N ARG A 14 5.93 2.54 15.05
CA ARG A 14 7.33 2.34 15.40
C ARG A 14 7.64 0.91 15.85
N ASN A 15 6.65 0.22 16.39
CA ASN A 15 6.77 -1.18 16.79
C ASN A 15 6.57 -2.15 15.62
N GLY A 16 6.34 -1.65 14.42
CA GLY A 16 6.12 -2.48 13.23
C GLY A 16 4.68 -2.93 13.05
N ASP A 17 3.77 -2.43 13.89
CA ASP A 17 2.36 -2.78 13.78
C ASP A 17 1.67 -1.96 12.71
N SER A 18 0.54 -2.45 12.23
CA SER A 18 -0.34 -1.68 11.36
C SER A 18 -1.39 -0.94 12.19
N ILE A 19 -1.83 0.19 11.66
CA ILE A 19 -2.94 0.96 12.22
C ILE A 19 -4.04 1.06 11.18
N ILE A 20 -5.23 1.44 11.61
CA ILE A 20 -6.33 1.75 10.69
C ILE A 20 -6.49 3.27 10.65
N VAL A 21 -6.35 3.82 9.45
CA VAL A 21 -6.57 5.24 9.19
C VAL A 21 -7.89 5.38 8.46
N VAL A 22 -8.78 6.21 8.99
CA VAL A 22 -10.06 6.47 8.34
C VAL A 22 -10.09 7.90 7.83
N ASP A 23 -10.75 8.09 6.71
CA ASP A 23 -10.94 9.41 6.15
C ASP A 23 -12.34 9.97 6.47
N ASP A 24 -12.60 11.18 6.00
CA ASP A 24 -13.85 11.88 6.24
C ASP A 24 -15.02 11.16 5.56
N GLU A 25 -16.18 11.20 6.19
CA GLU A 25 -17.42 10.67 5.62
C GLU A 25 -17.77 11.36 4.29
N ASP A 26 -17.38 12.61 4.13
CA ASP A 26 -17.62 13.37 2.91
C ASP A 26 -16.64 13.05 1.78
N ARG A 27 -15.63 12.22 2.04
CA ARG A 27 -14.66 11.79 1.04
C ARG A 27 -14.95 10.32 0.68
N GLU A 28 -14.04 9.40 0.98
CA GLU A 28 -14.25 7.98 0.64
C GLU A 28 -15.03 7.25 1.72
N ASN A 29 -14.96 7.73 2.96
CA ASN A 29 -15.57 7.10 4.14
C ASN A 29 -15.12 5.64 4.28
N GLU A 30 -13.83 5.41 4.09
CA GLU A 30 -13.22 4.09 4.15
C GLU A 30 -12.05 4.09 5.14
N GLY A 31 -11.68 2.89 5.58
CA GLY A 31 -10.53 2.69 6.43
C GLY A 31 -9.44 1.95 5.68
N ASP A 32 -8.20 2.36 5.88
CA ASP A 32 -7.03 1.73 5.29
C ASP A 32 -6.14 1.17 6.39
N LEU A 33 -5.59 -0.03 6.15
CA LEU A 33 -4.51 -0.55 6.97
C LEU A 33 -3.21 0.10 6.52
N VAL A 34 -2.50 0.70 7.46
CA VAL A 34 -1.26 1.45 7.17
C VAL A 34 -0.15 0.93 8.07
N ALA A 35 1.02 0.70 7.49
CA ALA A 35 2.23 0.38 8.23
C ALA A 35 3.42 1.12 7.61
N VAL A 36 4.49 1.26 8.37
CA VAL A 36 5.72 1.93 7.89
C VAL A 36 6.66 0.87 7.33
N THR A 37 7.06 1.02 6.07
CA THR A 37 7.86 0.03 5.36
C THR A 37 9.18 -0.28 6.07
N GLU A 38 9.81 0.70 6.70
CA GLU A 38 11.07 0.53 7.43
C GLU A 38 10.94 -0.40 8.64
N TRP A 39 9.77 -0.42 9.29
CA TRP A 39 9.57 -1.12 10.56
C TRP A 39 8.67 -2.36 10.44
N MET A 40 8.03 -2.56 9.31
CA MET A 40 7.18 -3.72 9.09
C MET A 40 7.98 -4.94 8.63
N ASP A 41 7.37 -6.11 8.75
CA ASP A 41 7.96 -7.37 8.31
C ASP A 41 6.96 -8.18 7.46
N ASP A 42 7.35 -9.41 7.12
CA ASP A 42 6.52 -10.33 6.33
C ASP A 42 5.16 -10.58 6.97
N ASN A 43 5.12 -10.63 8.31
CA ASN A 43 3.87 -10.88 9.03
C ASN A 43 2.89 -9.73 8.86
N THR A 44 3.38 -8.49 8.81
CA THR A 44 2.55 -7.31 8.59
C THR A 44 1.90 -7.37 7.21
N ILE A 45 2.68 -7.67 6.18
CA ILE A 45 2.16 -7.78 4.81
C ILE A 45 1.16 -8.93 4.70
N ASN A 46 1.49 -10.08 5.29
CA ASN A 46 0.59 -11.22 5.29
C ASN A 46 -0.74 -10.90 5.98
N PHE A 47 -0.68 -10.17 7.09
CA PHE A 47 -1.89 -9.70 7.78
C PHE A 47 -2.73 -8.79 6.88
N MET A 48 -2.10 -7.83 6.21
CA MET A 48 -2.80 -6.93 5.28
C MET A 48 -3.48 -7.70 4.16
N ALA A 49 -2.78 -8.66 3.56
CA ALA A 49 -3.32 -9.46 2.47
C ALA A 49 -4.48 -10.34 2.92
N LYS A 50 -4.32 -11.00 4.07
CA LYS A 50 -5.29 -11.98 4.56
C LYS A 50 -6.53 -11.32 5.15
N GLU A 51 -6.35 -10.29 5.97
CA GLU A 51 -7.44 -9.65 6.69
C GLU A 51 -7.99 -8.40 5.99
N GLY A 52 -7.11 -7.60 5.39
CA GLY A 52 -7.51 -6.41 4.66
C GLY A 52 -8.19 -6.70 3.33
N ARG A 53 -7.66 -7.67 2.62
CA ARG A 53 -8.22 -8.17 1.34
C ARG A 53 -8.38 -7.11 0.26
N GLY A 54 -7.66 -6.02 0.40
CA GLY A 54 -7.67 -4.95 -0.58
C GLY A 54 -6.39 -4.90 -1.40
N LEU A 55 -6.26 -3.84 -2.16
CA LEU A 55 -5.05 -3.59 -2.92
C LEU A 55 -3.95 -3.11 -1.98
N ILE A 56 -2.79 -3.75 -2.03
CA ILE A 56 -1.62 -3.32 -1.24
C ILE A 56 -0.85 -2.32 -2.07
N CYS A 57 -0.73 -1.10 -1.54
CA CYS A 57 -0.07 0.00 -2.24
C CYS A 57 1.05 0.57 -1.38
N ALA A 58 2.08 1.07 -2.03
CA ALA A 58 3.16 1.81 -1.38
C ALA A 58 3.22 3.20 -2.00
N PRO A 59 2.83 4.24 -1.26
CA PRO A 59 3.02 5.61 -1.75
C PRO A 59 4.51 5.90 -1.90
N ILE A 60 4.88 6.43 -3.05
CA ILE A 60 6.28 6.77 -3.35
C ILE A 60 6.36 8.19 -3.86
N ASP A 61 7.51 8.82 -3.68
CA ASP A 61 7.75 10.14 -4.23
C ASP A 61 8.24 10.04 -5.69
N LYS A 62 8.32 11.20 -6.33
CA LYS A 62 8.71 11.29 -7.72
C LYS A 62 10.13 10.76 -7.96
N SER A 63 11.04 10.99 -7.02
CA SER A 63 12.43 10.55 -7.18
C SER A 63 12.56 9.03 -7.18
N ILE A 64 11.78 8.36 -6.34
CA ILE A 64 11.73 6.89 -6.31
C ILE A 64 11.13 6.35 -7.60
N ALA A 65 10.03 6.95 -8.05
CA ALA A 65 9.38 6.55 -9.30
C ALA A 65 10.34 6.68 -10.50
N GLU A 66 11.09 7.77 -10.57
CA GLU A 66 12.06 7.99 -11.64
C GLU A 66 13.21 6.98 -11.58
N ARG A 67 13.76 6.75 -10.39
CA ARG A 67 14.83 5.78 -10.19
C ARG A 67 14.44 4.37 -10.61
N LEU A 68 13.22 3.97 -10.29
CA LEU A 68 12.69 2.65 -10.62
C LEU A 68 12.05 2.60 -12.01
N LYS A 69 12.02 3.73 -12.73
CA LYS A 69 11.42 3.84 -14.06
C LYS A 69 9.95 3.42 -14.09
N LEU A 70 9.23 3.77 -13.06
CA LEU A 70 7.80 3.46 -12.95
C LEU A 70 6.98 4.50 -13.70
N GLN A 71 6.11 4.02 -14.56
CA GLN A 71 5.21 4.87 -15.34
C GLN A 71 3.78 4.75 -14.80
N SER A 72 2.98 5.76 -15.08
CA SER A 72 1.56 5.73 -14.76
C SER A 72 0.88 4.54 -15.46
N MET A 73 0.01 3.85 -14.76
CA MET A 73 -0.76 2.75 -15.32
C MET A 73 -1.71 3.23 -16.43
N GLU A 74 -2.29 4.42 -16.23
CA GLU A 74 -3.23 5.02 -17.17
C GLU A 74 -2.80 6.42 -17.56
N GLN A 75 -2.79 6.71 -18.87
CA GLN A 75 -2.52 8.06 -19.36
C GLN A 75 -3.71 8.99 -19.12
N ASN A 76 -4.93 8.47 -19.26
CA ASN A 76 -6.17 9.20 -19.00
C ASN A 76 -6.78 8.67 -17.70
N ASN A 77 -6.49 9.36 -16.60
CA ASN A 77 -6.99 8.97 -15.30
C ASN A 77 -8.47 9.35 -15.15
N THR A 78 -9.33 8.33 -15.01
CA THR A 78 -10.78 8.53 -14.84
C THR A 78 -11.24 8.37 -13.40
N ASP A 79 -10.32 8.15 -12.47
CA ASP A 79 -10.68 8.04 -11.04
C ASP A 79 -11.25 9.36 -10.53
N ILE A 80 -12.36 9.29 -9.79
CA ILE A 80 -13.04 10.48 -9.29
C ILE A 80 -12.20 11.27 -8.28
N TYR A 81 -11.24 10.62 -7.62
CA TYR A 81 -10.33 11.24 -6.65
C TYR A 81 -8.98 11.61 -7.27
N GLY A 82 -8.77 11.30 -8.55
CA GLY A 82 -7.54 11.62 -9.24
C GLY A 82 -6.32 10.81 -8.81
N THR A 83 -6.53 9.64 -8.23
CA THR A 83 -5.44 8.78 -7.77
C THR A 83 -4.60 8.27 -8.94
N HIS A 84 -3.28 8.49 -8.86
CA HIS A 84 -2.34 8.08 -9.90
C HIS A 84 -1.60 6.81 -9.49
N PHE A 85 -2.04 5.68 -10.02
CA PHE A 85 -1.34 4.41 -9.84
C PHE A 85 -0.25 4.25 -10.90
N THR A 86 0.87 3.64 -10.52
CA THR A 86 1.87 3.18 -11.46
C THR A 86 1.55 1.76 -11.90
N VAL A 87 2.33 1.24 -12.85
CA VAL A 87 2.31 -0.20 -13.13
C VAL A 87 2.67 -0.97 -11.87
N SER A 88 2.12 -2.18 -11.73
CA SER A 88 2.41 -3.05 -10.59
C SER A 88 3.85 -3.54 -10.65
N ILE A 89 4.46 -3.69 -9.49
CA ILE A 89 5.83 -4.23 -9.40
C ILE A 89 5.90 -5.32 -8.35
N ASP A 90 6.91 -6.15 -8.47
CA ASP A 90 7.23 -7.17 -7.50
C ASP A 90 8.74 -7.37 -7.48
N HIS A 91 9.25 -7.90 -6.39
CA HIS A 91 10.67 -8.20 -6.29
C HIS A 91 10.97 -9.49 -7.08
N TYR A 92 12.05 -9.47 -7.88
CA TYR A 92 12.37 -10.57 -8.78
C TYR A 92 12.63 -11.92 -8.09
N LYS A 93 12.83 -11.91 -6.77
CA LYS A 93 13.03 -13.15 -5.97
C LYS A 93 11.77 -13.63 -5.29
N THR A 94 10.60 -13.01 -5.56
CA THR A 94 9.36 -13.40 -4.91
C THR A 94 8.67 -14.54 -5.64
N CYS A 95 7.79 -15.23 -4.93
CA CYS A 95 6.99 -16.31 -5.52
C CYS A 95 6.01 -15.78 -6.56
N LEU A 96 5.52 -14.55 -6.39
CA LEU A 96 4.58 -13.95 -7.33
C LEU A 96 5.21 -13.73 -8.69
N LEU A 97 6.44 -13.22 -8.71
CA LEU A 97 7.16 -13.01 -9.97
C LEU A 97 7.43 -14.34 -10.68
N TYR A 98 7.84 -15.35 -9.93
CA TYR A 98 8.04 -16.69 -10.47
C TYR A 98 6.75 -17.26 -11.07
N THR A 99 5.64 -17.08 -10.36
CA THR A 99 4.33 -17.54 -10.84
C THR A 99 3.93 -16.82 -12.13
N SER A 100 4.22 -15.52 -12.22
CA SER A 100 3.94 -14.73 -13.44
C SER A 100 4.76 -15.25 -14.62
N ASP A 101 6.03 -15.54 -14.43
CA ASP A 101 6.89 -16.10 -15.47
C ASP A 101 6.35 -17.45 -15.94
N ALA A 102 5.93 -18.31 -15.01
CA ALA A 102 5.35 -19.60 -15.35
C ALA A 102 4.05 -19.46 -16.14
N ALA A 103 3.27 -18.42 -15.85
CA ALA A 103 2.01 -18.15 -16.57
C ALA A 103 2.25 -17.65 -17.99
N ASP A 104 3.37 -17.00 -18.25
CA ASP A 104 3.72 -16.47 -19.58
C ASP A 104 4.22 -17.56 -20.53
N GLU A 105 4.55 -18.73 -20.01
CA GLU A 105 4.95 -19.87 -20.83
C GLU A 105 3.72 -20.63 -21.37
#